data_0a5d34872f44334048a5eeab3ca77a05
#
_entry.id   0a5d34872f44334048a5eeab3ca77a05
#
_cell.length_a   1.000
_cell.length_b   1.000
_cell.length_c   1.000
_cell.angle_alpha   90.00
_cell.angle_beta   90.00
_cell.angle_gamma   90.00
#
_symmetry.space_group_name_H-M   'P 1'
#
loop_
_entity.id
_entity.type
_entity.pdbx_description
1 polymer ?
#
loop_
_entity_poly.entity_id
_entity_poly.type
_entity_poly.pdbx_seq_one_letter_code
_entity_poly.pdbx_strand_id
1 'polypeptide(L)' 'MITLNDLPKPEEHDQHWMETNICNVRNVILSTMRINERHVQVSELHPKVLDALKENRFNVTQDTDSKFYTIEW' A
#
# COMPACT_ATOMS: atom_id res chain seq x y z
N MET A 1 -23.11 -16.97 14.39
CA MET A 1 -22.59 -18.12 13.61
C MET A 1 -22.34 -17.71 12.18
N ILE A 2 -21.17 -17.97 11.65
CA ILE A 2 -20.83 -17.68 10.25
C ILE A 2 -21.41 -18.77 9.36
N THR A 3 -22.14 -18.38 8.34
CA THR A 3 -22.68 -19.29 7.34
C THR A 3 -21.90 -19.20 6.04
N LEU A 4 -22.18 -20.11 5.08
CA LEU A 4 -21.53 -20.06 3.77
C LEU A 4 -21.82 -18.74 3.04
N ASN A 5 -22.97 -18.12 3.28
CA ASN A 5 -23.33 -16.85 2.66
C ASN A 5 -22.57 -15.66 3.25
N ASP A 6 -21.93 -15.84 4.41
CA ASP A 6 -21.14 -14.79 5.05
C ASP A 6 -19.70 -14.74 4.57
N LEU A 7 -19.29 -15.69 3.73
CA LEU A 7 -17.95 -15.69 3.17
C LEU A 7 -17.82 -14.59 2.11
N PRO A 8 -16.71 -13.86 2.09
CA PRO A 8 -16.49 -12.87 1.05
C PRO A 8 -16.37 -13.53 -0.32
N LYS A 9 -16.81 -12.81 -1.34
CA LYS A 9 -16.72 -13.30 -2.71
C LYS A 9 -15.34 -13.02 -3.29
N PRO A 10 -14.88 -13.84 -4.25
CA PRO A 10 -13.55 -13.63 -4.85
C PRO A 10 -13.38 -12.24 -5.45
N GLU A 11 -14.42 -11.63 -6.01
CA GLU A 11 -14.34 -10.29 -6.59
C GLU A 11 -14.13 -9.19 -5.55
N GLU A 12 -14.35 -9.48 -4.26
CA GLU A 12 -14.08 -8.54 -3.18
C GLU A 12 -12.62 -8.54 -2.75
N HIS A 13 -11.85 -9.53 -3.18
CA HIS A 13 -10.45 -9.67 -2.77
C HIS A 13 -9.60 -8.45 -3.13
N ASP A 14 -9.73 -7.96 -4.35
CA ASP A 14 -8.96 -6.82 -4.82
C ASP A 14 -9.28 -5.55 -4.04
N GLN A 15 -10.54 -5.34 -3.72
CA GLN A 15 -10.96 -4.18 -2.94
C GLN A 15 -10.43 -4.24 -1.51
N HIS A 16 -10.50 -5.40 -0.87
CA HIS A 16 -9.95 -5.58 0.48
C HIS A 16 -8.43 -5.38 0.49
N TRP A 17 -7.74 -5.90 -0.52
CA TRP A 17 -6.30 -5.69 -0.65
C TRP A 17 -5.97 -4.21 -0.80
N MET A 18 -6.70 -3.50 -1.66
CA MET A 18 -6.50 -2.07 -1.86
C MET A 18 -6.70 -1.28 -0.56
N GLU A 19 -7.80 -1.55 0.16
CA GLU A 19 -8.12 -0.86 1.41
C GLU A 19 -7.07 -1.13 2.48
N THR A 20 -6.67 -2.37 2.65
CA THR A 20 -5.63 -2.75 3.60
C THR A 20 -4.29 -2.11 3.23
N ASN A 21 -3.94 -2.16 1.96
CA ASN A 21 -2.67 -1.63 1.47
C ASN A 21 -2.59 -0.11 1.66
N ILE A 22 -3.65 0.62 1.32
CA ILE A 22 -3.63 2.08 1.48
C ILE A 22 -3.51 2.48 2.95
N CYS A 23 -4.17 1.74 3.86
CA CYS A 23 -4.04 1.99 5.29
C CYS A 23 -2.61 1.73 5.78
N ASN A 24 -2.01 0.62 5.36
CA ASN A 24 -0.64 0.28 5.75
C ASN A 24 0.36 1.30 5.23
N VAL A 25 0.26 1.65 3.95
CA VAL A 25 1.15 2.64 3.32
C VAL A 25 1.01 3.99 4.02
N ARG A 26 -0.21 4.44 4.26
CA ARG A 26 -0.47 5.70 4.95
C ARG A 26 0.18 5.72 6.35
N ASN A 27 -0.01 4.64 7.11
CA ASN A 27 0.53 4.57 8.47
C ASN A 27 2.05 4.57 8.47
N VAL A 28 2.68 3.85 7.54
CA VAL A 28 4.13 3.80 7.41
C VAL A 28 4.68 5.18 7.03
N ILE A 29 4.04 5.87 6.08
CA ILE A 29 4.46 7.22 5.68
C ILE A 29 4.35 8.19 6.86
N LEU A 30 3.23 8.17 7.58
CA LEU A 30 3.04 9.06 8.73
C LEU A 30 4.06 8.79 9.83
N SER A 31 4.36 7.52 10.11
CA SER A 31 5.37 7.17 11.09
C SER A 31 6.75 7.66 10.68
N THR A 32 7.06 7.56 9.39
CA THR A 32 8.34 8.01 8.84
C THR A 32 8.48 9.52 8.91
N MET A 33 7.39 10.26 8.66
CA MET A 33 7.37 11.71 8.79
C MET A 33 7.64 12.17 10.22
N ARG A 34 7.15 11.38 11.21
CA ARG A 34 7.36 11.71 12.62
C ARG A 34 8.83 11.67 13.05
N ILE A 35 9.62 10.80 12.41
CA ILE A 35 11.06 10.69 12.67
C ILE A 35 11.88 11.54 11.69
N ASN A 36 11.21 12.40 10.93
CA ASN A 36 11.82 13.35 9.99
C ASN A 36 12.61 12.67 8.85
N GLU A 37 12.16 11.52 8.43
CA GLU A 37 12.72 10.84 7.27
C GLU A 37 11.80 11.03 6.06
N ARG A 38 12.35 10.85 4.86
CA ARG A 38 11.66 11.14 3.61
C ARG A 38 11.58 9.96 2.66
N HIS A 39 11.82 8.78 3.16
CA HIS A 39 11.71 7.57 2.34
C HIS A 39 11.27 6.40 3.19
N VAL A 40 10.63 5.45 2.55
CA VAL A 40 10.16 4.24 3.20
C VAL A 40 10.08 3.13 2.16
N GLN A 41 10.28 1.88 2.59
CA GLN A 41 10.14 0.71 1.74
C GLN A 41 8.93 -0.10 2.16
N VAL A 42 8.17 -0.59 1.18
CA VAL A 42 7.02 -1.46 1.41
C VAL A 42 7.15 -2.69 0.52
N SER A 43 6.68 -3.83 1.01
CA SER A 43 6.79 -5.09 0.29
C SER A 43 5.67 -5.28 -0.72
N GLU A 44 4.55 -4.62 -0.55
CA GLU A 44 3.39 -4.72 -1.44
C GLU A 44 2.84 -3.34 -1.74
N LEU A 45 2.38 -3.16 -2.98
CA LEU A 45 1.76 -1.91 -3.38
C LEU A 45 0.70 -2.19 -4.44
N HIS A 46 -0.56 -1.99 -4.07
CA HIS A 46 -1.66 -2.15 -4.99
C HIS A 46 -1.55 -1.13 -6.13
N PRO A 47 -1.85 -1.50 -7.39
CA PRO A 47 -1.71 -0.57 -8.52
C PRO A 47 -2.46 0.75 -8.34
N LYS A 48 -3.65 0.73 -7.76
CA LYS A 48 -4.42 1.96 -7.50
C LYS A 48 -3.77 2.83 -6.43
N VAL A 49 -3.15 2.22 -5.43
CA VAL A 49 -2.41 2.94 -4.39
C VAL A 49 -1.15 3.56 -4.98
N LEU A 50 -0.46 2.82 -5.85
CA LEU A 50 0.70 3.32 -6.57
C LEU A 50 0.34 4.56 -7.39
N ASP A 51 -0.77 4.52 -8.14
CA ASP A 51 -1.23 5.65 -8.92
C ASP A 51 -1.56 6.86 -8.04
N ALA A 52 -2.24 6.62 -6.90
CA ALA A 52 -2.58 7.67 -5.96
C ALA A 52 -1.33 8.34 -5.37
N LEU A 53 -0.29 7.55 -5.06
CA LEU A 53 0.98 8.09 -4.57
C LEU A 53 1.64 8.99 -5.61
N LYS A 54 1.65 8.56 -6.89
CA LYS A 54 2.22 9.37 -7.96
C LYS A 54 1.44 10.66 -8.16
N GLU A 55 0.12 10.62 -8.08
CA GLU A 55 -0.72 11.82 -8.18
C GLU A 55 -0.44 12.80 -7.04
N ASN A 56 -0.09 12.31 -5.87
CA ASN A 56 0.26 13.13 -4.71
C ASN A 56 1.74 13.52 -4.67
N ARG A 57 2.46 13.35 -5.79
CA ARG A 57 3.84 13.76 -5.97
C ARG A 57 4.87 12.95 -5.17
N PHE A 58 4.50 11.76 -4.76
CA PHE A 58 5.48 10.83 -4.20
C PHE A 58 6.26 10.17 -5.32
N ASN A 59 7.55 9.97 -5.10
CA ASN A 59 8.38 9.21 -6.03
C ASN A 59 8.36 7.75 -5.60
N VAL A 60 7.92 6.87 -6.49
CA VAL A 60 7.84 5.44 -6.21
C VAL A 60 8.73 4.71 -7.20
N THR A 61 9.67 3.93 -6.67
CA THR A 61 10.53 3.08 -7.48
C THR A 61 10.46 1.65 -6.98
N GLN A 62 10.58 0.70 -7.88
CA GLN A 62 10.62 -0.72 -7.53
C GLN A 62 12.05 -1.22 -7.67
N ASP A 63 12.53 -1.89 -6.61
CA ASP A 63 13.83 -2.55 -6.66
C ASP A 63 13.68 -3.84 -7.46
N THR A 64 14.53 -4.03 -8.47
CA THR A 64 14.48 -5.22 -9.32
C THR A 64 14.97 -6.47 -8.59
N ASP A 65 15.83 -6.32 -7.60
CA ASP A 65 16.43 -7.44 -6.90
C ASP A 65 15.61 -7.94 -5.72
N SER A 66 14.96 -7.03 -4.98
CA SER A 66 14.28 -7.35 -3.73
C SER A 66 12.76 -7.33 -3.81
N LYS A 67 12.17 -6.88 -4.91
CA LYS A 67 10.72 -6.71 -5.10
C LYS A 67 10.09 -5.70 -4.13
N PHE A 68 10.88 -4.96 -3.38
CA PHE A 68 10.37 -3.89 -2.54
C PHE A 68 10.14 -2.62 -3.36
N TYR A 69 9.17 -1.83 -2.90
CA TYR A 69 8.92 -0.52 -3.46
C TYR A 69 9.50 0.52 -2.52
N THR A 70 10.22 1.49 -3.06
CA THR A 70 10.71 2.63 -2.29
C THR A 70 9.85 3.84 -2.59
N ILE A 71 9.29 4.44 -1.56
CA ILE A 71 8.46 5.64 -1.66
C ILE A 71 9.26 6.79 -1.05
N GLU A 72 9.45 7.84 -1.82
CA GLU A 72 10.22 9.03 -1.39
C GLU A 72 9.38 10.29 -1.57
N TRP A 73 9.66 11.28 -0.75
CA TRP A 73 9.00 12.59 -0.87
C TRP A 73 9.88 13.77 -0.47
#